data_94350ba291cb79574839825b0497499d
#
_entry.id   94350ba291cb79574839825b0497499d
#
_cell.length_a   1.000
_cell.length_b   1.000
_cell.length_c   1.000
_cell.angle_alpha   90.00
_cell.angle_beta   90.00
_cell.angle_gamma   90.00
#
_symmetry.space_group_name_H-M   'P 1'
#
loop_
_entity.id
_entity.type
_entity.pdbx_description
1 polymer ?
#
loop_
_entity_poly.entity_id
_entity_poly.type
_entity_poly.pdbx_seq_one_letter_code
_entity_poly.pdbx_strand_id
1 'polypeptide(L)'
;DLPRVYVPHVKSNDVWVIDPATFKVVDRFKVGVNPHHIVPSWDMKTLWVANTAEGRKDGSLTPIDPRTGKAGKAIPVEDPYNMYFSPDGKSAIIVAEAYKRLDFRDPQTMALQSSLPVPDCAGVNHADFSIDGRYAIFTCEFAGTVAKIDLVERKVLGYTQVIQPGRPTKIVKGPDGRDETICTTWKGMPQDIRASPDGKLFYVADMMADGVHVVDGESFRQVGFIETGKGTHGLYPSRDGRKLYVAHR
;
A
#
# COMPACT_ATOMS: atom_id res chain seq x y z
N ASP A 1 -25.31 -2.80 -2.37
CA ASP A 1 -24.50 -1.64 -2.00
C ASP A 1 -24.91 -0.44 -2.85
N LEU A 2 -24.72 0.76 -2.32
CA LEU A 2 -24.94 1.98 -3.09
C LEU A 2 -23.81 2.18 -4.10
N PRO A 3 -24.09 2.53 -5.38
CA PRO A 3 -23.06 2.90 -6.34
C PRO A 3 -22.52 4.29 -5.98
N ARG A 4 -21.45 4.34 -5.20
CA ARG A 4 -20.84 5.57 -4.68
C ARG A 4 -19.32 5.51 -4.76
N VAL A 5 -18.71 6.68 -4.92
CA VAL A 5 -17.26 6.88 -4.80
C VAL A 5 -17.01 7.68 -3.52
N TYR A 6 -16.17 7.14 -2.64
CA TYR A 6 -15.81 7.77 -1.38
C TYR A 6 -14.41 8.36 -1.49
N VAL A 7 -14.27 9.66 -1.22
CA VAL A 7 -13.01 10.40 -1.37
C VAL A 7 -12.61 10.99 -0.01
N PRO A 8 -11.52 10.49 0.61
CA PRO A 8 -11.03 11.05 1.87
C PRO A 8 -10.28 12.36 1.63
N HIS A 9 -10.42 13.30 2.55
CA HIS A 9 -9.77 14.62 2.50
C HIS A 9 -8.92 14.85 3.74
N VAL A 10 -7.61 14.72 3.57
CA VAL A 10 -6.59 14.79 4.64
C VAL A 10 -6.70 16.07 5.46
N LYS A 11 -6.86 17.23 4.81
CA LYS A 11 -6.86 18.54 5.48
C LYS A 11 -8.16 18.85 6.21
N SER A 12 -9.30 18.42 5.67
CA SER A 12 -10.61 18.73 6.23
C SER A 12 -11.17 17.64 7.16
N ASN A 13 -10.49 16.50 7.26
CA ASN A 13 -10.90 15.37 8.13
C ASN A 13 -12.32 14.89 7.82
N ASP A 14 -12.63 14.73 6.54
CA ASP A 14 -13.94 14.25 6.09
C ASP A 14 -13.83 13.35 4.85
N VAL A 15 -14.95 12.73 4.54
CA VAL A 15 -15.14 11.95 3.32
C VAL A 15 -16.25 12.60 2.51
N TRP A 16 -15.98 12.83 1.23
CA TRP A 16 -16.99 13.20 0.27
C TRP A 16 -17.51 11.98 -0.46
N VAL A 17 -18.80 11.94 -0.67
CA VAL A 17 -19.48 10.87 -1.39
C VAL A 17 -19.95 11.39 -2.73
N ILE A 18 -19.48 10.76 -3.80
CA ILE A 18 -19.76 11.17 -5.17
C ILE A 18 -20.65 10.12 -5.83
N ASP A 19 -21.69 10.58 -6.50
CA ASP A 19 -22.49 9.74 -7.39
C ASP A 19 -21.76 9.57 -8.73
N PRO A 20 -21.34 8.34 -9.11
CA PRO A 20 -20.57 8.11 -10.34
C PRO A 20 -21.36 8.33 -11.62
N ALA A 21 -22.69 8.33 -11.58
CA ALA A 21 -23.53 8.59 -12.76
C ALA A 21 -23.64 10.08 -13.08
N THR A 22 -23.64 10.93 -12.05
CA THR A 22 -23.81 12.38 -12.19
C THR A 22 -22.54 13.18 -11.92
N PHE A 23 -21.52 12.55 -11.37
CA PHE A 23 -20.26 13.16 -10.89
C PHE A 23 -20.48 14.27 -9.84
N LYS A 24 -21.63 14.25 -9.15
CA LYS A 24 -21.95 15.23 -8.10
C LYS A 24 -21.63 14.67 -6.72
N VAL A 25 -21.17 15.56 -5.84
CA VAL A 25 -21.09 15.28 -4.41
C VAL A 25 -22.52 15.19 -3.87
N VAL A 26 -22.88 14.04 -3.29
CA VAL A 26 -24.23 13.75 -2.78
C VAL A 26 -24.27 13.66 -1.27
N ASP A 27 -23.10 13.51 -0.62
CA ASP A 27 -23.00 13.51 0.84
C ASP A 27 -21.58 13.90 1.28
N ARG A 28 -21.44 14.30 2.54
CA ARG A 28 -20.18 14.64 3.18
C ARG A 28 -20.27 14.43 4.67
N PHE A 29 -19.33 13.71 5.28
CA PHE A 29 -19.33 13.48 6.72
C PHE A 29 -17.91 13.51 7.31
N LYS A 30 -17.82 13.84 8.60
CA LYS A 30 -16.55 13.85 9.34
C LYS A 30 -16.12 12.44 9.72
N VAL A 31 -14.81 12.24 9.72
CA VAL A 31 -14.13 11.02 10.16
C VAL A 31 -12.99 11.36 11.13
N GLY A 32 -12.02 10.47 11.33
CA GLY A 32 -10.86 10.76 12.16
C GLY A 32 -9.88 11.75 11.52
N VAL A 33 -8.74 11.94 12.16
CA VAL A 33 -7.70 12.92 11.75
C VAL A 33 -6.89 12.39 10.58
N ASN A 34 -6.68 13.22 9.55
CA ASN A 34 -5.92 12.92 8.33
C ASN A 34 -6.38 11.60 7.65
N PRO A 35 -7.64 11.49 7.16
CA PRO A 35 -8.08 10.31 6.43
C PRO A 35 -7.32 10.19 5.11
N HIS A 36 -6.68 9.04 4.87
CA HIS A 36 -5.80 8.82 3.73
C HIS A 36 -6.37 7.81 2.73
N HIS A 37 -6.71 6.61 3.19
CA HIS A 37 -7.20 5.52 2.35
C HIS A 37 -8.58 5.06 2.77
N ILE A 38 -9.34 4.53 1.81
CA ILE A 38 -10.61 3.85 2.05
C ILE A 38 -10.55 2.48 1.40
N VAL A 39 -10.65 1.44 2.22
CA VAL A 39 -10.41 0.06 1.81
C VAL A 39 -11.61 -0.81 2.16
N PRO A 40 -12.11 -1.63 1.22
CA PRO A 40 -13.17 -2.59 1.52
C PRO A 40 -12.65 -3.70 2.44
N SER A 41 -13.50 -4.13 3.38
CA SER A 41 -13.23 -5.33 4.17
C SER A 41 -13.16 -6.56 3.28
N TRP A 42 -12.49 -7.63 3.76
CA TRP A 42 -12.35 -8.88 3.01
C TRP A 42 -13.71 -9.50 2.63
N ASP A 43 -14.69 -9.41 3.51
CA ASP A 43 -16.06 -9.89 3.27
C ASP A 43 -16.95 -8.90 2.52
N MET A 44 -16.39 -7.75 2.09
CA MET A 44 -17.06 -6.68 1.34
C MET A 44 -18.25 -6.03 2.07
N LYS A 45 -18.38 -6.19 3.39
CA LYS A 45 -19.50 -5.64 4.16
C LYS A 45 -19.24 -4.29 4.79
N THR A 46 -17.98 -3.86 4.83
CA THR A 46 -17.55 -2.61 5.44
C THR A 46 -16.51 -1.93 4.55
N LEU A 47 -16.58 -0.59 4.44
CA LEU A 47 -15.48 0.21 3.93
C LEU A 47 -14.77 0.84 5.14
N TRP A 48 -13.46 0.69 5.22
CA TRP A 48 -12.66 1.23 6.30
C TRP A 48 -11.91 2.48 5.85
N VAL A 49 -12.16 3.60 6.55
CA VAL A 49 -11.37 4.82 6.36
C VAL A 49 -10.19 4.78 7.30
N ALA A 50 -8.98 4.77 6.76
CA ALA A 50 -7.74 4.85 7.52
C ALA A 50 -7.45 6.32 7.84
N ASN A 51 -7.58 6.69 9.10
CA ASN A 51 -7.30 8.05 9.61
C ASN A 51 -5.93 8.05 10.26
N THR A 52 -4.92 8.42 9.50
CA THR A 52 -3.50 8.25 9.83
C THR A 52 -3.08 9.03 11.07
N ALA A 53 -3.66 10.24 11.27
CA ALA A 53 -3.24 11.19 12.31
C ALA A 53 -1.71 11.39 12.32
N GLU A 54 -1.16 11.70 11.14
CA GLU A 54 0.26 11.78 10.85
C GLU A 54 1.06 12.48 11.96
N GLY A 55 2.12 11.84 12.45
CA GLY A 55 2.95 12.32 13.56
C GLY A 55 2.31 12.22 14.94
N ARG A 56 1.13 11.60 15.07
CA ARG A 56 0.38 11.44 16.32
C ARG A 56 0.07 9.97 16.59
N LYS A 57 -0.28 9.65 17.87
CA LYS A 57 -0.64 8.29 18.29
C LYS A 57 -2.14 7.99 18.26
N ASP A 58 -2.96 8.98 17.94
CA ASP A 58 -4.43 8.91 17.98
C ASP A 58 -5.07 8.68 16.62
N GLY A 59 -4.43 7.89 15.77
CA GLY A 59 -5.01 7.38 14.55
C GLY A 59 -6.23 6.50 14.81
N SER A 60 -7.01 6.24 13.78
CA SER A 60 -8.23 5.44 13.90
C SER A 60 -8.68 4.84 12.58
N LEU A 61 -9.56 3.84 12.65
CA LEU A 61 -10.30 3.31 11.52
C LEU A 61 -11.76 3.68 11.67
N THR A 62 -12.34 4.36 10.68
CA THR A 62 -13.79 4.65 10.66
C THR A 62 -14.49 3.71 9.70
N PRO A 63 -15.42 2.85 10.16
CA PRO A 63 -16.20 1.98 9.30
C PRO A 63 -17.29 2.77 8.57
N ILE A 64 -17.58 2.40 7.32
CA ILE A 64 -18.73 2.86 6.53
C ILE A 64 -19.52 1.63 6.10
N ASP A 65 -20.82 1.61 6.34
CA ASP A 65 -21.72 0.60 5.77
C ASP A 65 -21.98 0.94 4.28
N PRO A 66 -21.50 0.13 3.32
CA PRO A 66 -21.64 0.42 1.89
C PRO A 66 -23.11 0.35 1.38
N ARG A 67 -24.02 -0.24 2.16
CA ARG A 67 -25.45 -0.32 1.79
C ARG A 67 -26.19 0.97 2.12
N THR A 68 -25.79 1.64 3.20
CA THR A 68 -26.44 2.87 3.68
C THR A 68 -25.61 4.12 3.44
N GLY A 69 -24.29 3.96 3.19
CA GLY A 69 -23.33 5.06 3.09
C GLY A 69 -22.97 5.73 4.42
N LYS A 70 -23.47 5.21 5.55
CA LYS A 70 -23.29 5.83 6.87
C LYS A 70 -22.01 5.37 7.55
N ALA A 71 -21.29 6.35 8.12
CA ALA A 71 -20.14 6.08 8.96
C ALA A 71 -20.55 5.63 10.36
N GLY A 72 -19.83 4.64 10.88
CA GLY A 72 -19.97 4.15 12.25
C GLY A 72 -18.95 4.79 13.20
N LYS A 73 -18.88 4.27 14.43
CA LYS A 73 -17.92 4.73 15.45
C LYS A 73 -16.50 4.33 15.07
N ALA A 74 -15.57 5.28 15.10
CA ALA A 74 -14.17 5.03 14.85
C ALA A 74 -13.54 4.11 15.93
N ILE A 75 -12.65 3.23 15.49
CA ILE A 75 -11.86 2.33 16.34
C ILE A 75 -10.45 2.91 16.44
N PRO A 76 -9.88 3.11 17.65
CA PRO A 76 -8.52 3.60 17.81
C PRO A 76 -7.50 2.60 17.23
N VAL A 77 -6.61 3.09 16.38
CA VAL A 77 -5.51 2.34 15.78
C VAL A 77 -4.34 3.31 15.60
N GLU A 78 -3.14 2.94 16.02
CA GLU A 78 -1.98 3.78 15.84
C GLU A 78 -1.55 3.83 14.37
N ASP A 79 -1.40 5.05 13.85
CA ASP A 79 -0.78 5.36 12.56
C ASP A 79 -1.25 4.46 11.39
N PRO A 80 -2.55 4.33 11.14
CA PRO A 80 -3.04 3.53 10.02
C PRO A 80 -2.90 4.32 8.71
N TYR A 81 -1.69 4.36 8.14
CA TYR A 81 -1.46 5.02 6.85
C TYR A 81 -2.31 4.35 5.76
N ASN A 82 -2.24 3.04 5.68
CA ASN A 82 -3.02 2.21 4.78
C ASN A 82 -3.41 0.91 5.47
N MET A 83 -4.30 0.15 4.85
CA MET A 83 -4.64 -1.19 5.32
C MET A 83 -4.92 -2.15 4.18
N TYR A 84 -4.72 -3.42 4.45
CA TYR A 84 -4.99 -4.53 3.55
C TYR A 84 -5.65 -5.67 4.33
N PHE A 85 -6.13 -6.65 3.60
CA PHE A 85 -6.58 -7.92 4.19
C PHE A 85 -5.72 -9.05 3.65
N SER A 86 -5.32 -9.98 4.51
CA SER A 86 -4.62 -11.18 4.06
C SER A 86 -5.51 -11.96 3.08
N PRO A 87 -4.93 -12.60 2.04
CA PRO A 87 -5.71 -13.31 1.03
C PRO A 87 -6.62 -14.41 1.59
N ASP A 88 -6.27 -14.99 2.74
CA ASP A 88 -7.07 -15.97 3.46
C ASP A 88 -8.18 -15.36 4.34
N GLY A 89 -8.25 -14.04 4.42
CA GLY A 89 -9.24 -13.30 5.19
C GLY A 89 -9.09 -13.36 6.71
N LYS A 90 -7.99 -13.92 7.24
CA LYS A 90 -7.79 -14.10 8.69
C LYS A 90 -7.20 -12.89 9.40
N SER A 91 -6.65 -11.93 8.64
CA SER A 91 -6.07 -10.73 9.23
C SER A 91 -6.36 -9.49 8.39
N ALA A 92 -6.63 -8.38 9.05
CA ALA A 92 -6.40 -7.05 8.53
C ALA A 92 -4.94 -6.68 8.78
N ILE A 93 -4.26 -6.11 7.79
CA ILE A 93 -2.86 -5.69 7.87
C ILE A 93 -2.84 -4.17 7.85
N ILE A 94 -2.51 -3.56 8.96
CA ILE A 94 -2.39 -2.10 9.08
C ILE A 94 -0.94 -1.71 8.82
N VAL A 95 -0.76 -0.77 7.92
CA VAL A 95 0.54 -0.17 7.62
C VAL A 95 0.77 1.00 8.58
N ALA A 96 1.55 0.78 9.62
CA ALA A 96 1.97 1.81 10.57
C ALA A 96 3.29 2.42 10.09
N GLU A 97 3.17 3.37 9.16
CA GLU A 97 4.28 3.93 8.38
C GLU A 97 5.35 4.58 9.24
N ALA A 98 4.96 5.52 10.11
CA ALA A 98 5.88 6.25 10.97
C ALA A 98 6.58 5.34 11.98
N TYR A 99 5.96 4.21 12.33
CA TYR A 99 6.53 3.21 13.24
C TYR A 99 7.31 2.12 12.53
N LYS A 100 7.37 2.12 11.20
CA LYS A 100 8.04 1.09 10.40
C LYS A 100 7.63 -0.31 10.83
N ARG A 101 6.32 -0.57 10.86
CA ARG A 101 5.78 -1.87 11.24
C ARG A 101 4.48 -2.18 10.51
N LEU A 102 4.16 -3.46 10.45
CA LEU A 102 2.88 -3.98 9.97
C LEU A 102 2.14 -4.60 11.17
N ASP A 103 0.95 -4.08 11.48
CA ASP A 103 0.10 -4.63 12.54
C ASP A 103 -0.94 -5.58 11.93
N PHE A 104 -0.86 -6.86 12.29
CA PHE A 104 -1.86 -7.86 11.93
C PHE A 104 -2.97 -7.82 12.97
N ARG A 105 -4.21 -7.65 12.51
CA ARG A 105 -5.38 -7.48 13.36
C ARG A 105 -6.50 -8.44 12.96
N ASP A 106 -7.38 -8.76 13.88
CA ASP A 106 -8.62 -9.47 13.56
C ASP A 106 -9.44 -8.67 12.54
N PRO A 107 -9.87 -9.26 11.42
CA PRO A 107 -10.48 -8.53 10.32
C PRO A 107 -11.87 -7.95 10.63
N GLN A 108 -12.53 -8.41 11.70
CA GLN A 108 -13.87 -7.98 12.10
C GLN A 108 -13.83 -7.00 13.27
N THR A 109 -13.04 -7.30 14.29
CA THR A 109 -12.98 -6.52 15.54
C THR A 109 -11.87 -5.48 15.55
N MET A 110 -10.90 -5.59 14.63
CA MET A 110 -9.66 -4.82 14.59
C MET A 110 -8.77 -5.01 15.84
N ALA A 111 -9.02 -6.05 16.65
CA ALA A 111 -8.15 -6.41 17.76
C ALA A 111 -6.76 -6.82 17.25
N LEU A 112 -5.70 -6.33 17.90
CA LEU A 112 -4.33 -6.63 17.52
C LEU A 112 -4.02 -8.13 17.75
N GLN A 113 -3.52 -8.80 16.72
CA GLN A 113 -3.05 -10.20 16.76
C GLN A 113 -1.53 -10.24 16.97
N SER A 114 -0.79 -9.49 16.18
CA SER A 114 0.67 -9.39 16.24
C SER A 114 1.17 -8.16 15.50
N SER A 115 2.42 -7.75 15.77
CA SER A 115 3.11 -6.69 15.04
C SER A 115 4.41 -7.22 14.45
N LEU A 116 4.70 -6.84 13.21
CA LEU A 116 5.94 -7.17 12.51
C LEU A 116 6.74 -5.88 12.27
N PRO A 117 7.87 -5.66 12.96
CA PRO A 117 8.78 -4.58 12.63
C PRO A 117 9.40 -4.77 11.24
N VAL A 118 9.49 -3.66 10.48
CA VAL A 118 10.16 -3.59 9.17
C VAL A 118 11.20 -2.45 9.19
N PRO A 119 12.25 -2.55 10.00
CA PRO A 119 13.11 -1.42 10.37
C PRO A 119 13.82 -0.77 9.17
N ASP A 120 14.12 -1.54 8.12
CA ASP A 120 14.80 -1.06 6.92
C ASP A 120 13.83 -0.55 5.84
N CYS A 121 12.52 -0.56 6.11
CA CYS A 121 11.48 -0.04 5.25
C CYS A 121 10.98 1.33 5.76
N ALA A 122 11.81 2.37 5.65
CA ALA A 122 11.37 3.72 5.97
C ALA A 122 10.29 4.17 4.97
N GLY A 123 9.16 4.63 5.50
CA GLY A 123 7.98 4.97 4.69
C GLY A 123 7.33 3.72 4.10
N VAL A 124 7.13 2.67 4.89
CA VAL A 124 6.33 1.52 4.46
C VAL A 124 4.91 1.97 4.13
N ASN A 125 4.46 1.78 2.88
CA ASN A 125 3.18 2.38 2.49
C ASN A 125 2.24 1.47 1.68
N HIS A 126 2.56 1.08 0.46
CA HIS A 126 1.67 0.30 -0.39
C HIS A 126 2.11 -1.15 -0.53
N ALA A 127 1.17 -2.05 -0.83
CA ALA A 127 1.47 -3.46 -1.04
C ALA A 127 0.58 -4.10 -2.11
N ASP A 128 1.11 -5.17 -2.70
CA ASP A 128 0.30 -6.16 -3.40
C ASP A 128 0.78 -7.57 -3.07
N PHE A 129 -0.05 -8.56 -3.38
CA PHE A 129 0.05 -9.93 -2.87
C PHE A 129 0.41 -10.92 -3.97
N SER A 130 1.17 -11.96 -3.60
CA SER A 130 1.32 -13.12 -4.46
C SER A 130 -0.03 -13.82 -4.67
N ILE A 131 -0.22 -14.44 -5.85
CA ILE A 131 -1.49 -15.13 -6.18
C ILE A 131 -1.78 -16.27 -5.19
N ASP A 132 -0.75 -16.96 -4.71
CA ASP A 132 -0.88 -18.04 -3.73
C ASP A 132 -1.11 -17.53 -2.29
N GLY A 133 -1.09 -16.21 -2.09
CA GLY A 133 -1.32 -15.58 -0.79
C GLY A 133 -0.20 -15.78 0.24
N ARG A 134 0.95 -16.32 -0.15
CA ARG A 134 2.04 -16.63 0.78
C ARG A 134 2.89 -15.44 1.16
N TYR A 135 3.03 -14.47 0.26
CA TYR A 135 3.80 -13.27 0.53
C TYR A 135 3.13 -12.02 -0.04
N ALA A 136 3.56 -10.88 0.47
CA ALA A 136 3.29 -9.57 -0.10
C ALA A 136 4.60 -8.82 -0.32
N ILE A 137 4.60 -7.88 -1.29
CA ILE A 137 5.68 -6.93 -1.47
C ILE A 137 5.16 -5.55 -1.08
N PHE A 138 5.82 -4.92 -0.13
CA PHE A 138 5.54 -3.56 0.34
C PHE A 138 6.55 -2.58 -0.22
N THR A 139 6.09 -1.40 -0.61
CA THR A 139 6.98 -0.29 -0.98
C THR A 139 7.46 0.44 0.27
N CYS A 140 8.71 0.92 0.21
CA CYS A 140 9.40 1.63 1.27
C CYS A 140 9.81 3.01 0.72
N GLU A 141 8.88 3.95 0.77
CA GLU A 141 8.93 5.26 0.10
C GLU A 141 10.23 6.00 0.39
N PHE A 142 10.58 6.14 1.67
CA PHE A 142 11.75 6.92 2.08
C PHE A 142 13.06 6.11 2.10
N ALA A 143 12.99 4.79 1.93
CA ALA A 143 14.16 3.93 1.80
C ALA A 143 14.60 3.75 0.33
N GLY A 144 13.69 3.95 -0.65
CA GLY A 144 13.93 3.65 -2.06
C GLY A 144 14.04 2.16 -2.34
N THR A 145 13.34 1.35 -1.53
CA THR A 145 13.39 -0.11 -1.58
C THR A 145 11.98 -0.69 -1.63
N VAL A 146 11.90 -1.98 -1.84
CA VAL A 146 10.69 -2.79 -1.57
C VAL A 146 11.04 -3.87 -0.55
N ALA A 147 10.07 -4.26 0.28
CA ALA A 147 10.18 -5.30 1.29
C ALA A 147 9.32 -6.50 0.94
N LYS A 148 9.86 -7.71 0.94
CA LYS A 148 9.09 -8.96 0.76
C LYS A 148 8.78 -9.56 2.12
N ILE A 149 7.50 -9.78 2.39
CA ILE A 149 6.99 -10.24 3.68
C ILE A 149 6.30 -11.59 3.51
N ASP A 150 6.72 -12.59 4.29
CA ASP A 150 5.99 -13.84 4.44
C ASP A 150 4.74 -13.60 5.31
N LEU A 151 3.57 -13.84 4.75
CA LEU A 151 2.30 -13.59 5.42
C LEU A 151 1.90 -14.73 6.36
N VAL A 152 2.42 -15.94 6.14
CA VAL A 152 2.15 -17.11 6.98
C VAL A 152 2.97 -17.05 8.26
N GLU A 153 4.28 -16.88 8.08
CA GLU A 153 5.26 -16.81 9.18
C GLU A 153 5.33 -15.42 9.82
N ARG A 154 4.72 -14.41 9.18
CA ARG A 154 4.77 -12.99 9.57
C ARG A 154 6.19 -12.50 9.81
N LYS A 155 7.04 -12.68 8.79
CA LYS A 155 8.45 -12.28 8.85
C LYS A 155 8.90 -11.57 7.57
N VAL A 156 9.93 -10.74 7.71
CA VAL A 156 10.62 -10.13 6.57
C VAL A 156 11.45 -11.18 5.87
N LEU A 157 11.25 -11.36 4.56
CA LEU A 157 12.08 -12.24 3.71
C LEU A 157 13.28 -11.52 3.13
N GLY A 158 13.22 -10.20 2.97
CA GLY A 158 14.31 -9.38 2.48
C GLY A 158 13.85 -8.02 1.97
N TYR A 159 14.83 -7.22 1.56
CA TYR A 159 14.65 -5.91 0.95
C TYR A 159 15.38 -5.86 -0.39
N THR A 160 14.85 -5.14 -1.36
CA THR A 160 15.49 -4.92 -2.67
C THR A 160 15.39 -3.44 -3.01
N GLN A 161 16.52 -2.82 -3.35
CA GLN A 161 16.52 -1.46 -3.87
C GLN A 161 15.99 -1.44 -5.29
N VAL A 162 15.05 -0.51 -5.58
CA VAL A 162 14.62 -0.23 -6.94
C VAL A 162 15.44 0.93 -7.50
N ILE A 163 15.98 0.75 -8.71
CA ILE A 163 17.00 1.64 -9.25
C ILE A 163 16.61 2.07 -10.66
N GLN A 164 16.60 3.40 -10.88
CA GLN A 164 16.39 3.96 -12.21
C GLN A 164 17.57 3.57 -13.13
N PRO A 165 17.32 3.11 -14.38
CA PRO A 165 18.35 2.79 -15.33
C PRO A 165 19.37 3.94 -15.55
N GLY A 166 20.63 3.58 -15.78
CA GLY A 166 21.71 4.54 -15.97
C GLY A 166 22.33 5.11 -14.69
N ARG A 167 21.78 4.79 -13.51
CA ARG A 167 22.41 5.16 -12.23
C ARG A 167 23.65 4.31 -11.97
N PRO A 168 24.71 4.88 -11.37
CA PRO A 168 25.89 4.11 -10.98
C PRO A 168 25.53 3.06 -9.94
N THR A 169 25.86 1.81 -10.22
CA THR A 169 25.57 0.69 -9.32
C THR A 169 26.83 -0.07 -8.92
N LYS A 170 26.77 -0.75 -7.81
CA LYS A 170 27.76 -1.74 -7.39
C LYS A 170 27.08 -3.01 -6.88
N ILE A 171 27.80 -4.11 -6.95
CA ILE A 171 27.36 -5.38 -6.36
C ILE A 171 27.91 -5.47 -4.93
N VAL A 172 27.05 -5.84 -3.99
CA VAL A 172 27.38 -6.10 -2.59
C VAL A 172 26.82 -7.45 -2.18
N LYS A 173 27.33 -8.03 -1.11
CA LYS A 173 26.73 -9.21 -0.48
C LYS A 173 25.60 -8.76 0.44
N GLY A 174 24.39 -9.25 0.20
CA GLY A 174 23.25 -9.09 1.09
C GLY A 174 23.40 -9.90 2.38
N PRO A 175 22.48 -9.71 3.35
CA PRO A 175 22.49 -10.45 4.63
C PRO A 175 22.40 -11.97 4.47
N ASP A 176 21.79 -12.44 3.39
CA ASP A 176 21.64 -13.86 3.04
C ASP A 176 22.81 -14.41 2.19
N GLY A 177 23.85 -13.58 1.97
CA GLY A 177 25.03 -13.93 1.18
C GLY A 177 24.86 -13.85 -0.33
N ARG A 178 23.65 -13.52 -0.83
CA ARG A 178 23.41 -13.34 -2.26
C ARG A 178 23.93 -12.00 -2.75
N ASP A 179 24.20 -11.92 -4.05
CA ASP A 179 24.62 -10.68 -4.69
C ASP A 179 23.42 -9.74 -4.84
N GLU A 180 23.56 -8.53 -4.33
CA GLU A 180 22.59 -7.44 -4.47
C GLU A 180 23.20 -6.30 -5.26
N THR A 181 22.41 -5.75 -6.19
CA THR A 181 22.77 -4.52 -6.90
C THR A 181 22.24 -3.33 -6.13
N ILE A 182 23.13 -2.41 -5.75
CA ILE A 182 22.76 -1.20 -5.04
C ILE A 182 23.29 0.05 -5.72
N CYS A 183 22.58 1.16 -5.55
CA CYS A 183 23.01 2.51 -5.88
C CYS A 183 23.17 3.31 -4.59
N THR A 184 24.34 3.89 -4.35
CA THR A 184 24.61 4.68 -3.13
C THR A 184 24.50 6.19 -3.35
N THR A 185 24.41 6.63 -4.61
CA THR A 185 24.37 8.05 -5.01
C THR A 185 22.98 8.56 -5.34
N TRP A 186 22.02 7.65 -5.45
CA TRP A 186 20.61 7.96 -5.74
C TRP A 186 19.70 6.99 -5.01
N LYS A 187 18.51 7.48 -4.69
CA LYS A 187 17.46 6.72 -4.04
C LYS A 187 16.13 7.10 -4.66
N GLY A 188 15.34 6.10 -5.01
CA GLY A 188 13.96 6.27 -5.48
C GLY A 188 12.99 6.69 -4.38
N MET A 189 11.75 6.87 -4.78
CA MET A 189 10.60 7.11 -3.91
C MET A 189 9.45 6.23 -4.39
N PRO A 190 9.55 4.88 -4.17
CA PRO A 190 8.52 3.94 -4.60
C PRO A 190 7.20 4.20 -3.88
N GLN A 191 6.13 4.22 -4.67
CA GLN A 191 4.76 4.53 -4.25
C GLN A 191 3.87 3.30 -4.42
N ASP A 192 2.88 3.38 -5.29
CA ASP A 192 1.95 2.27 -5.50
C ASP A 192 2.62 1.05 -6.14
N ILE A 193 2.07 -0.12 -5.87
CA ILE A 193 2.55 -1.40 -6.38
C ILE A 193 1.37 -2.27 -6.82
N ARG A 194 1.51 -2.95 -7.97
CA ARG A 194 0.51 -3.90 -8.47
C ARG A 194 1.17 -5.15 -9.04
N ALA A 195 0.63 -6.29 -8.68
CA ALA A 195 1.03 -7.57 -9.28
C ALA A 195 0.51 -7.69 -10.73
N SER A 196 1.27 -8.38 -11.58
CA SER A 196 0.79 -8.79 -12.89
C SER A 196 -0.34 -9.82 -12.76
N PRO A 197 -1.22 -9.96 -13.77
CA PRO A 197 -2.34 -10.91 -13.70
C PRO A 197 -1.94 -12.37 -13.49
N ASP A 198 -0.73 -12.75 -13.87
CA ASP A 198 -0.16 -14.08 -13.63
C ASP A 198 0.63 -14.17 -12.31
N GLY A 199 0.71 -13.07 -11.54
CA GLY A 199 1.37 -12.97 -10.24
C GLY A 199 2.90 -13.07 -10.25
N LYS A 200 3.54 -13.10 -11.42
CA LYS A 200 4.99 -13.26 -11.51
C LYS A 200 5.75 -11.97 -11.31
N LEU A 201 5.18 -10.86 -11.79
CA LEU A 201 5.82 -9.56 -11.75
C LEU A 201 5.06 -8.62 -10.83
N PHE A 202 5.80 -7.69 -10.24
CA PHE A 202 5.26 -6.58 -9.47
C PHE A 202 5.72 -5.27 -10.12
N TYR A 203 4.75 -4.43 -10.48
CA TYR A 203 4.96 -3.10 -11.02
C TYR A 203 4.99 -2.10 -9.88
N VAL A 204 6.06 -1.33 -9.75
CA VAL A 204 6.28 -0.39 -8.66
C VAL A 204 6.42 1.02 -9.24
N ALA A 205 5.45 1.87 -8.98
CA ALA A 205 5.53 3.29 -9.36
C ALA A 205 6.61 3.99 -8.53
N ASP A 206 7.40 4.86 -9.15
CA ASP A 206 8.43 5.62 -8.44
C ASP A 206 8.43 7.08 -8.88
N MET A 207 8.11 7.97 -7.94
CA MET A 207 8.00 9.41 -8.17
C MET A 207 9.32 10.06 -8.55
N MET A 208 10.44 9.59 -7.99
CA MET A 208 11.78 10.15 -8.25
C MET A 208 12.44 9.56 -9.48
N ALA A 209 11.95 8.40 -9.95
CA ALA A 209 12.43 7.77 -11.16
C ALA A 209 11.62 8.17 -12.41
N ASP A 210 10.44 8.82 -12.24
CA ASP A 210 9.51 9.12 -13.32
C ASP A 210 9.15 7.86 -14.14
N GLY A 211 8.91 6.75 -13.44
CA GLY A 211 8.67 5.47 -14.10
C GLY A 211 8.18 4.38 -13.18
N VAL A 212 8.06 3.20 -13.77
CA VAL A 212 7.59 1.98 -13.10
C VAL A 212 8.69 0.93 -13.13
N HIS A 213 9.20 0.54 -11.98
CA HIS A 213 10.10 -0.60 -11.85
C HIS A 213 9.33 -1.90 -12.00
N VAL A 214 9.94 -2.89 -12.62
CA VAL A 214 9.38 -4.24 -12.77
C VAL A 214 10.23 -5.18 -11.91
N VAL A 215 9.61 -5.75 -10.90
CA VAL A 215 10.25 -6.66 -9.94
C VAL A 215 9.70 -8.07 -10.15
N ASP A 216 10.58 -9.04 -10.34
CA ASP A 216 10.19 -10.45 -10.37
C ASP A 216 9.87 -10.95 -8.96
N GLY A 217 8.69 -11.51 -8.77
CA GLY A 217 8.17 -11.88 -7.45
C GLY A 217 8.90 -13.07 -6.83
N GLU A 218 9.43 -14.00 -7.64
CA GLU A 218 10.13 -15.19 -7.16
C GLU A 218 11.57 -14.85 -6.75
N SER A 219 12.37 -14.35 -7.70
CA SER A 219 13.77 -13.98 -7.45
C SER A 219 13.92 -12.74 -6.58
N PHE A 220 12.86 -11.95 -6.45
CA PHE A 220 12.81 -10.69 -5.73
C PHE A 220 13.86 -9.68 -6.22
N ARG A 221 14.04 -9.61 -7.55
CA ARG A 221 14.97 -8.70 -8.23
C ARG A 221 14.24 -7.80 -9.21
N GLN A 222 14.76 -6.59 -9.39
CA GLN A 222 14.30 -5.73 -10.48
C GLN A 222 14.77 -6.35 -11.81
N VAL A 223 13.83 -6.56 -12.72
CA VAL A 223 14.06 -7.17 -14.05
C VAL A 223 13.74 -6.23 -15.20
N GLY A 224 13.14 -5.06 -14.91
CA GLY A 224 12.82 -4.07 -15.93
C GLY A 224 12.48 -2.70 -15.35
N PHE A 225 12.29 -1.76 -16.27
CA PHE A 225 11.85 -0.41 -15.99
C PHE A 225 11.03 0.13 -17.17
N ILE A 226 9.94 0.82 -16.88
CA ILE A 226 9.06 1.46 -17.86
C ILE A 226 9.08 2.95 -17.56
N GLU A 227 9.68 3.73 -18.47
CA GLU A 227 9.65 5.19 -18.37
C GLU A 227 8.21 5.70 -18.60
N THR A 228 7.78 6.65 -17.78
CA THR A 228 6.44 7.25 -17.84
C THR A 228 6.52 8.77 -17.71
N GLY A 229 5.48 9.42 -17.25
CA GLY A 229 5.50 10.87 -16.98
C GLY A 229 6.13 11.21 -15.64
N LYS A 230 6.38 12.50 -15.41
CA LYS A 230 6.94 13.02 -14.15
C LYS A 230 6.02 12.74 -12.98
N GLY A 231 6.63 12.38 -11.84
CA GLY A 231 5.91 12.15 -10.60
C GLY A 231 5.03 10.91 -10.62
N THR A 232 5.50 9.81 -11.20
CA THR A 232 4.78 8.52 -11.26
C THR A 232 4.37 8.06 -9.86
N HIS A 233 3.07 7.88 -9.62
CA HIS A 233 2.56 7.70 -8.27
C HIS A 233 1.59 6.51 -8.13
N GLY A 234 0.43 6.58 -8.77
CA GLY A 234 -0.63 5.57 -8.62
C GLY A 234 -0.66 4.57 -9.77
N LEU A 235 -0.97 3.32 -9.47
CA LEU A 235 -1.13 2.25 -10.43
C LEU A 235 -2.52 1.64 -10.29
N TYR A 236 -3.25 1.50 -11.40
CA TYR A 236 -4.57 0.90 -11.37
C TYR A 236 -4.78 -0.06 -12.56
N PRO A 237 -4.95 -1.37 -12.30
CA PRO A 237 -5.20 -2.33 -13.36
C PRO A 237 -6.62 -2.18 -13.92
N SER A 238 -6.78 -2.40 -15.23
CA SER A 238 -8.11 -2.58 -15.82
C SER A 238 -8.76 -3.86 -15.29
N ARG A 239 -10.10 -3.92 -15.32
CA ARG A 239 -10.84 -5.08 -14.81
C ARG A 239 -10.52 -6.38 -15.57
N ASP A 240 -10.14 -6.28 -16.84
CA ASP A 240 -9.74 -7.41 -17.68
C ASP A 240 -8.24 -7.76 -17.57
N GLY A 241 -7.48 -7.04 -16.73
CA GLY A 241 -6.06 -7.25 -16.51
C GLY A 241 -5.14 -6.89 -17.68
N ARG A 242 -5.70 -6.32 -18.79
CA ARG A 242 -4.94 -6.05 -20.02
C ARG A 242 -4.19 -4.72 -20.02
N LYS A 243 -4.55 -3.82 -19.13
CA LYS A 243 -3.96 -2.48 -19.03
C LYS A 243 -3.62 -2.15 -17.58
N LEU A 244 -2.53 -1.42 -17.40
CA LEU A 244 -2.17 -0.79 -16.14
C LEU A 244 -2.19 0.72 -16.38
N TYR A 245 -3.10 1.41 -15.70
CA TYR A 245 -3.17 2.87 -15.72
C TYR A 245 -2.17 3.43 -14.71
N VAL A 246 -1.44 4.45 -15.15
CA VAL A 246 -0.41 5.12 -14.34
C VAL A 246 -0.86 6.55 -14.11
N ALA A 247 -0.96 6.98 -12.85
CA ALA A 247 -1.25 8.35 -12.47
C ALA A 247 0.04 9.06 -12.03
N HIS A 248 0.11 10.34 -12.31
CA HIS A 248 1.23 11.21 -11.98
C HIS A 248 0.78 12.31 -11.01
N ARG A 249 1.65 12.71 -10.12
CA ARG A 249 1.40 13.72 -9.07
C ARG A 249 2.27 14.97 -9.23
#